data_209d73dc8b7e82f8d79eb9e18fd9919b
#
_entry.id   209d73dc8b7e82f8d79eb9e18fd9919b
#
_cell.length_a   1.000
_cell.length_b   1.000
_cell.length_c   1.000
_cell.angle_alpha   90.00
_cell.angle_beta   90.00
_cell.angle_gamma   90.00
#
_symmetry.space_group_name_H-M   'P 1'
#
loop_
_entity.id
_entity.type
_entity.pdbx_description
1 polymer ?
#
loop_
_entity_poly.entity_id
_entity_poly.type
_entity_poly.pdbx_seq_one_letter_code
_entity_poly.pdbx_strand_id
1 'polypeptide(L)'
;MKKIFAILHNIRSCYNVGAIFRTCDAIAIEKIYLTGYTPTPKTNLEKIKKTALGAEKNVKWEYRKNVGKVIEELKKEKVKIVALETEKNALCYFKFRPKFPLAILVGNEKRGIDKRTLKKADFIVKIPMFGKKESLNVAIAFSIFAY
;
A
#
# COMPACT_ATOMS: atom_id res chain seq x y z
N MET A 1 8.31 11.55 -15.45
CA MET A 1 8.48 11.12 -14.05
C MET A 1 7.66 9.87 -13.79
N LYS A 2 8.21 8.92 -13.06
CA LYS A 2 7.53 7.64 -12.76
C LYS A 2 6.47 7.86 -11.68
N LYS A 3 5.19 7.80 -12.02
CA LYS A 3 4.10 7.99 -11.04
C LYS A 3 3.82 6.72 -10.27
N ILE A 4 3.84 6.83 -8.95
CA ILE A 4 3.52 5.74 -8.01
C ILE A 4 2.38 6.20 -7.11
N PHE A 5 1.39 5.33 -6.94
CA PHE A 5 0.27 5.49 -6.01
C PHE A 5 0.37 4.42 -4.92
N ALA A 6 -0.27 4.66 -3.79
CA ALA A 6 -0.44 3.66 -2.76
C ALA A 6 -1.92 3.45 -2.45
N ILE A 7 -2.31 2.21 -2.22
CA ILE A 7 -3.66 1.84 -1.75
C ILE A 7 -3.48 1.07 -0.45
N LEU A 8 -3.93 1.66 0.65
CA LEU A 8 -3.90 1.05 1.97
C LEU A 8 -5.30 0.56 2.31
N HIS A 9 -5.52 -0.74 2.16
CA HIS A 9 -6.83 -1.34 2.34
C HIS A 9 -6.95 -2.09 3.66
N ASN A 10 -7.87 -1.62 4.51
CA ASN A 10 -8.14 -2.24 5.81
C ASN A 10 -6.91 -2.35 6.72
N ILE A 11 -6.04 -1.34 6.67
CA ILE A 11 -4.95 -1.23 7.64
C ILE A 11 -5.55 -0.83 8.99
N ARG A 12 -5.17 -1.54 10.02
CA ARG A 12 -5.74 -1.36 11.35
C ARG A 12 -4.94 -0.39 12.22
N SER A 13 -3.63 -0.47 12.13
CA SER A 13 -2.73 0.32 12.95
C SER A 13 -2.49 1.73 12.41
N CYS A 14 -2.83 2.73 13.21
CA CYS A 14 -2.49 4.13 12.91
C CYS A 14 -0.98 4.35 12.77
N TYR A 15 -0.18 3.62 13.54
CA TYR A 15 1.29 3.71 13.46
C TYR A 15 1.81 3.19 12.13
N ASN A 16 1.22 2.11 11.60
CA ASN A 16 1.57 1.60 10.28
C ASN A 16 1.18 2.60 9.19
N VAL A 17 -0.01 3.20 9.28
CA VAL A 17 -0.44 4.24 8.33
C VAL A 17 0.54 5.41 8.34
N GLY A 18 0.90 5.92 9.52
CA GLY A 18 1.86 7.02 9.64
C GLY A 18 3.24 6.67 9.09
N ALA A 19 3.75 5.48 9.36
CA ALA A 19 5.03 5.01 8.82
C ALA A 19 5.01 4.92 7.29
N ILE A 20 3.89 4.47 6.72
CA ILE A 20 3.72 4.42 5.26
C ILE A 20 3.66 5.84 4.68
N PHE A 21 2.96 6.77 5.30
CA PHE A 21 2.98 8.18 4.89
C PHE A 21 4.40 8.74 4.81
N ARG A 22 5.22 8.44 5.82
CA ARG A 22 6.62 8.90 5.85
C ARG A 22 7.43 8.32 4.70
N THR A 23 7.29 7.04 4.40
CA THR A 23 7.92 6.42 3.22
C THR A 23 7.42 7.06 1.93
N CYS A 24 6.11 7.28 1.82
CA CYS A 24 5.49 7.90 0.65
C CYS A 24 6.01 9.31 0.39
N ASP A 25 6.23 10.09 1.45
CA ASP A 25 6.86 11.41 1.34
C ASP A 25 8.29 11.28 0.80
N ALA A 26 9.06 10.35 1.35
CA ALA A 26 10.46 10.13 0.96
C ALA A 26 10.63 9.73 -0.51
N ILE A 27 9.70 8.98 -1.07
CA ILE A 27 9.74 8.55 -2.48
C ILE A 27 8.95 9.46 -3.43
N ALA A 28 8.44 10.59 -2.93
CA ALA A 28 7.61 11.53 -3.70
C ALA A 28 6.41 10.84 -4.39
N ILE A 29 5.65 10.08 -3.62
CA ILE A 29 4.48 9.37 -4.13
C ILE A 29 3.43 10.34 -4.69
N GLU A 30 2.72 9.95 -5.73
CA GLU A 30 1.69 10.80 -6.34
C GLU A 30 0.48 11.00 -5.42
N LYS A 31 -0.01 9.90 -4.80
CA LYS A 31 -1.19 9.94 -3.93
C LYS A 31 -1.36 8.64 -3.16
N ILE A 32 -1.92 8.74 -1.95
CA ILE A 32 -2.33 7.60 -1.12
C ILE A 32 -3.85 7.52 -1.11
N TYR A 33 -4.39 6.33 -1.40
CA TYR A 33 -5.80 5.99 -1.17
C TYR A 33 -5.92 5.17 0.11
N LEU A 34 -6.70 5.67 1.05
CA LEU A 34 -7.02 4.98 2.30
C LEU A 34 -8.41 4.37 2.14
N THR A 35 -8.52 3.06 2.16
CA THR A 35 -9.77 2.37 1.84
C THR A 35 -10.24 1.44 2.96
N GLY A 36 -11.55 1.14 2.93
CA GLY A 36 -12.18 0.32 3.96
C GLY A 36 -12.18 1.03 5.32
N TYR A 37 -11.74 0.34 6.36
CA TYR A 37 -11.64 0.90 7.71
C TYR A 37 -10.25 1.48 8.04
N THR A 38 -9.42 1.70 7.06
CA THR A 38 -8.10 2.31 7.27
C THR A 38 -8.25 3.70 7.92
N PRO A 39 -7.56 3.98 9.04
CA PRO A 39 -7.60 5.30 9.66
C PRO A 39 -6.98 6.36 8.76
N THR A 40 -7.44 7.59 8.92
CA THR A 40 -7.00 8.73 8.10
C THR A 40 -6.41 9.84 8.97
N PRO A 41 -5.60 10.74 8.41
CA PRO A 41 -5.13 11.93 9.12
C PRO A 41 -6.26 12.82 9.66
N LYS A 42 -7.46 12.72 9.12
CA LYS A 42 -8.64 13.45 9.62
C LYS A 42 -9.28 12.77 10.82
N THR A 43 -9.36 11.43 10.83
CA THR A 43 -10.04 10.69 11.91
C THR A 43 -9.13 10.35 13.09
N ASN A 44 -7.82 10.15 12.84
CA ASN A 44 -6.87 9.64 13.83
C ASN A 44 -5.53 10.37 13.79
N LEU A 45 -5.55 11.69 13.65
CA LEU A 45 -4.34 12.49 13.47
C LEU A 45 -3.30 12.28 14.58
N GLU A 46 -3.72 12.28 15.84
CA GLU A 46 -2.80 12.19 16.99
C GLU A 46 -1.95 10.91 16.99
N LYS A 47 -2.51 9.81 16.54
CA LYS A 47 -1.78 8.54 16.46
C LYS A 47 -0.95 8.42 15.17
N ILE A 48 -1.50 8.88 14.06
CA ILE A 48 -0.82 8.81 12.76
C ILE A 48 0.43 9.72 12.75
N LYS A 49 0.33 10.93 13.27
CA LYS A 49 1.46 11.87 13.28
C LYS A 49 2.66 11.38 14.09
N LYS A 50 2.47 10.46 15.04
CA LYS A 50 3.57 9.91 15.84
C LYS A 50 4.63 9.18 14.99
N THR A 51 4.22 8.59 13.88
CA THR A 51 5.11 7.90 12.95
C THR A 51 5.26 8.61 11.62
N ALA A 52 4.25 9.37 11.20
CA ALA A 52 4.30 10.15 9.97
C ALA A 52 5.23 11.38 10.10
N LEU A 53 5.33 11.97 11.30
CA LEU A 53 6.23 13.09 11.61
C LEU A 53 6.12 14.26 10.63
N GLY A 54 4.90 14.63 10.25
CA GLY A 54 4.62 15.73 9.33
C GLY A 54 4.38 15.31 7.87
N ALA A 55 4.74 14.10 7.49
CA ALA A 55 4.49 13.60 6.13
C ALA A 55 3.00 13.60 5.77
N GLU A 56 2.12 13.44 6.74
CA GLU A 56 0.66 13.50 6.57
C GLU A 56 0.15 14.85 6.05
N LYS A 57 0.95 15.90 6.18
CA LYS A 57 0.65 17.24 5.65
C LYS A 57 1.16 17.43 4.22
N ASN A 58 2.19 16.69 3.84
CA ASN A 58 2.88 16.86 2.56
C ASN A 58 2.32 15.95 1.47
N VAL A 59 1.96 14.71 1.84
CA VAL A 59 1.51 13.70 0.89
C VAL A 59 0.02 13.85 0.62
N LYS A 60 -0.35 13.91 -0.65
CA LYS A 60 -1.76 13.90 -1.07
C LYS A 60 -2.39 12.56 -0.69
N TRP A 61 -3.57 12.60 -0.09
CA TRP A 61 -4.31 11.40 0.25
C TRP A 61 -5.81 11.61 0.06
N GLU A 62 -6.52 10.50 -0.08
CA GLU A 62 -7.98 10.48 -0.20
C GLU A 62 -8.52 9.23 0.49
N TYR A 63 -9.60 9.39 1.24
CA TYR A 63 -10.35 8.25 1.77
C TYR A 63 -11.44 7.82 0.78
N ARG A 64 -11.52 6.51 0.53
CA ARG A 64 -12.55 5.90 -0.30
C ARG A 64 -13.03 4.60 0.36
N LYS A 65 -14.33 4.48 0.56
CA LYS A 65 -14.90 3.29 1.21
C LYS A 65 -14.63 2.00 0.43
N ASN A 66 -14.77 2.05 -0.88
CA ASN A 66 -14.74 0.88 -1.75
C ASN A 66 -13.42 0.79 -2.53
N VAL A 67 -12.56 -0.16 -2.15
CA VAL A 67 -11.26 -0.39 -2.81
C VAL A 67 -11.42 -0.82 -4.27
N GLY A 68 -12.46 -1.59 -4.59
CA GLY A 68 -12.71 -2.04 -5.96
C GLY A 68 -12.92 -0.89 -6.93
N LYS A 69 -13.67 0.13 -6.50
CA LYS A 69 -13.88 1.34 -7.32
C LYS A 69 -12.60 2.13 -7.54
N VAL A 70 -11.76 2.25 -6.50
CA VAL A 70 -10.43 2.88 -6.63
C VAL A 70 -9.58 2.15 -7.66
N ILE A 71 -9.53 0.83 -7.56
CA ILE A 71 -8.78 -0.01 -8.51
C ILE A 71 -9.29 0.18 -9.93
N GLU A 72 -10.61 0.17 -10.14
CA GLU A 72 -11.21 0.36 -11.46
C GLU A 72 -10.88 1.74 -12.06
N GLU A 73 -10.97 2.80 -11.25
CA GLU A 73 -10.62 4.15 -11.68
C GLU A 73 -9.14 4.26 -12.09
N LEU A 74 -8.24 3.73 -11.26
CA LEU A 74 -6.82 3.73 -11.57
C LEU A 74 -6.50 2.93 -12.83
N LYS A 75 -7.16 1.79 -13.04
CA LYS A 75 -6.98 0.99 -14.26
C LYS A 75 -7.45 1.73 -15.52
N LYS A 76 -8.53 2.52 -15.43
CA LYS A 76 -8.97 3.38 -16.55
C LYS A 76 -7.88 4.40 -16.92
N GLU A 77 -7.11 4.86 -15.95
CA GLU A 77 -5.96 5.74 -16.16
C GLU A 77 -4.68 4.98 -16.53
N LYS A 78 -4.80 3.68 -16.86
CA LYS A 78 -3.68 2.80 -17.22
C LYS A 78 -2.65 2.58 -16.12
N VAL A 79 -3.03 2.80 -14.86
CA VAL A 79 -2.21 2.51 -13.69
C VAL A 79 -2.21 1.00 -13.43
N LYS A 80 -1.03 0.38 -13.33
CA LYS A 80 -0.89 -1.04 -13.00
C LYS A 80 -1.03 -1.25 -11.50
N ILE A 81 -1.85 -2.19 -11.09
CA ILE A 81 -2.08 -2.51 -9.68
C ILE A 81 -1.16 -3.66 -9.27
N VAL A 82 -0.30 -3.41 -8.31
CA VAL A 82 0.66 -4.38 -7.77
C VAL A 82 0.28 -4.66 -6.32
N ALA A 83 -0.25 -5.84 -6.07
CA ALA A 83 -0.58 -6.29 -4.72
C ALA A 83 0.67 -6.87 -4.05
N LEU A 84 1.00 -6.37 -2.87
CA LEU A 84 2.09 -6.89 -2.06
C LEU A 84 1.53 -7.89 -1.05
N GLU A 85 1.74 -9.18 -1.33
CA GLU A 85 1.16 -10.26 -0.53
C GLU A 85 2.02 -11.53 -0.59
N THR A 86 2.09 -12.26 0.52
CA THR A 86 2.79 -13.55 0.59
C THR A 86 1.91 -14.67 0.05
N GLU A 87 1.77 -14.73 -1.25
CA GLU A 87 1.05 -15.79 -1.96
C GLU A 87 2.03 -16.81 -2.54
N LYS A 88 1.62 -18.08 -2.58
CA LYS A 88 2.47 -19.17 -3.11
C LYS A 88 2.98 -18.90 -4.52
N ASN A 89 2.11 -18.37 -5.38
CA ASN A 89 2.41 -18.10 -6.78
C ASN A 89 2.84 -16.65 -7.05
N ALA A 90 3.07 -15.86 -6.00
CA ALA A 90 3.52 -14.48 -6.15
C ALA A 90 4.95 -14.40 -6.69
N LEU A 91 5.19 -13.40 -7.52
CA LEU A 91 6.52 -13.10 -8.02
C LEU A 91 7.39 -12.48 -6.92
N CYS A 92 8.62 -12.95 -6.75
CA CYS A 92 9.55 -12.31 -5.83
C CYS A 92 9.88 -10.88 -6.27
N TYR A 93 9.88 -9.95 -5.33
CA TYR A 93 10.04 -8.51 -5.61
C TYR A 93 11.29 -8.17 -6.42
N PHE A 94 12.41 -8.83 -6.16
CA PHE A 94 13.67 -8.59 -6.87
C PHE A 94 13.66 -9.05 -8.34
N LYS A 95 12.68 -9.87 -8.73
CA LYS A 95 12.46 -10.29 -10.13
C LYS A 95 11.42 -9.43 -10.82
N PHE A 96 10.66 -8.65 -10.06
CA PHE A 96 9.62 -7.79 -10.61
C PHE A 96 10.24 -6.65 -11.42
N ARG A 97 9.66 -6.39 -12.58
CA ARG A 97 10.05 -5.26 -13.43
C ARG A 97 8.88 -4.29 -13.50
N PRO A 98 8.95 -3.17 -12.75
CA PRO A 98 7.82 -2.26 -12.65
C PRO A 98 7.50 -1.57 -13.98
N LYS A 99 6.21 -1.44 -14.27
CA LYS A 99 5.68 -0.65 -15.37
C LYS A 99 4.90 0.52 -14.77
N PHE A 100 5.28 1.73 -15.15
CA PHE A 100 4.67 2.95 -14.62
C PHE A 100 3.61 3.50 -15.58
N PRO A 101 2.57 4.19 -15.08
CA PRO A 101 2.28 4.41 -13.64
C PRO A 101 1.83 3.13 -12.94
N LEU A 102 2.12 3.01 -11.63
CA LEU A 102 1.69 1.87 -10.84
C LEU A 102 1.13 2.28 -9.46
N ALA A 103 0.31 1.42 -8.89
CA ALA A 103 -0.22 1.54 -7.53
C ALA A 103 0.19 0.32 -6.71
N ILE A 104 0.76 0.56 -5.52
CA ILE A 104 1.12 -0.48 -4.57
C ILE A 104 -0.06 -0.69 -3.63
N LEU A 105 -0.64 -1.88 -3.66
CA LEU A 105 -1.76 -2.26 -2.81
C LEU A 105 -1.25 -3.11 -1.64
N VAL A 106 -1.53 -2.67 -0.42
CA VAL A 106 -1.27 -3.43 0.81
C VAL A 106 -2.56 -3.61 1.59
N GLY A 107 -2.65 -4.69 2.33
CA GLY A 107 -3.83 -5.08 3.08
C GLY A 107 -3.61 -5.17 4.58
N ASN A 108 -4.63 -5.71 5.26
CA ASN A 108 -4.66 -5.87 6.71
C ASN A 108 -3.45 -6.61 7.25
N GLU A 109 -2.96 -6.21 8.39
CA GLU A 109 -1.73 -6.74 9.03
C GLU A 109 -1.80 -8.24 9.35
N LYS A 110 -3.00 -8.75 9.64
CA LYS A 110 -3.21 -10.16 9.98
C LYS A 110 -3.82 -10.96 8.82
N ARG A 111 -4.86 -10.39 8.19
CA ARG A 111 -5.65 -11.08 7.16
C ARG A 111 -5.10 -10.89 5.74
N GLY A 112 -4.20 -9.92 5.55
CA GLY A 112 -3.70 -9.58 4.23
C GLY A 112 -4.77 -8.97 3.34
N ILE A 113 -4.63 -9.16 2.04
CA ILE A 113 -5.59 -8.69 1.03
C ILE A 113 -6.58 -9.82 0.77
N ASP A 114 -7.89 -9.53 0.85
CA ASP A 114 -8.92 -10.53 0.55
C ASP A 114 -8.85 -11.00 -0.91
N LYS A 115 -9.29 -12.22 -1.15
CA LYS A 115 -9.19 -12.88 -2.48
C LYS A 115 -9.88 -12.09 -3.59
N ARG A 116 -11.03 -11.48 -3.29
CA ARG A 116 -11.78 -10.69 -4.26
C ARG A 116 -10.98 -9.47 -4.73
N THR A 117 -10.36 -8.76 -3.80
CA THR A 117 -9.52 -7.60 -4.08
C THR A 117 -8.23 -8.04 -4.79
N LEU A 118 -7.62 -9.12 -4.32
CA LEU A 118 -6.38 -9.66 -4.89
C LEU A 118 -6.54 -10.04 -6.38
N LYS A 119 -7.69 -10.59 -6.77
CA LYS A 119 -8.00 -10.90 -8.17
C LYS A 119 -8.03 -9.69 -9.10
N LYS A 120 -8.22 -8.49 -8.56
CA LYS A 120 -8.24 -7.25 -9.34
C LYS A 120 -6.84 -6.69 -9.59
N ALA A 121 -5.82 -7.19 -8.91
CA ALA A 121 -4.43 -6.79 -9.13
C ALA A 121 -3.91 -7.30 -10.47
N ASP A 122 -3.06 -6.51 -11.10
CA ASP A 122 -2.36 -6.94 -12.32
C ASP A 122 -1.17 -7.84 -11.99
N PHE A 123 -0.54 -7.61 -10.83
CA PHE A 123 0.60 -8.39 -10.35
C PHE A 123 0.45 -8.65 -8.85
N ILE A 124 0.86 -9.82 -8.42
CA ILE A 124 1.05 -10.15 -7.01
C ILE A 124 2.54 -10.36 -6.79
N VAL A 125 3.10 -9.56 -5.88
CA VAL A 125 4.53 -9.56 -5.60
C VAL A 125 4.75 -9.85 -4.12
N LYS A 126 5.77 -10.65 -3.81
CA LYS A 126 6.12 -10.99 -2.44
C LYS A 126 7.57 -10.62 -2.10
N ILE A 127 7.79 -10.34 -0.83
CA ILE A 127 9.11 -10.29 -0.25
C ILE A 127 9.35 -11.66 0.38
N PRO A 128 10.34 -12.44 -0.09
CA PRO A 128 10.55 -13.78 0.42
C PRO A 128 10.95 -13.78 1.90
N MET A 129 10.41 -14.73 2.65
CA MET A 129 10.69 -14.92 4.07
C MET A 129 11.60 -16.15 4.24
N PHE A 130 12.77 -15.96 4.85
CA PHE A 130 13.76 -17.02 5.03
C PHE A 130 13.82 -17.55 6.46
N GLY A 131 13.09 -16.91 7.38
CA GLY A 131 13.01 -17.32 8.79
C GLY A 131 11.72 -18.08 9.11
N LYS A 132 11.31 -18.02 10.37
CA LYS A 132 10.11 -18.71 10.86
C LYS A 132 8.80 -17.92 10.71
N LYS A 133 8.86 -16.59 10.62
CA LYS A 133 7.68 -15.75 10.45
C LYS A 133 7.15 -15.81 9.02
N GLU A 134 5.82 -15.77 8.87
CA GLU A 134 5.15 -15.86 7.57
C GLU A 134 5.15 -14.54 6.81
N SER A 135 5.25 -13.40 7.52
CA SER A 135 5.16 -12.08 6.92
C SER A 135 5.96 -11.03 7.68
N LEU A 136 6.26 -9.93 7.00
CA LEU A 136 6.82 -8.72 7.59
C LEU A 136 5.70 -7.79 8.09
N ASN A 137 6.04 -6.86 8.98
CA ASN A 137 5.19 -5.71 9.25
C ASN A 137 4.84 -5.01 7.93
N VAL A 138 3.57 -4.60 7.76
CA VAL A 138 3.07 -4.06 6.49
C VAL A 138 3.80 -2.78 6.07
N ALA A 139 4.14 -1.90 7.01
CA ALA A 139 4.89 -0.68 6.70
C ALA A 139 6.32 -0.97 6.26
N ILE A 140 6.95 -1.97 6.86
CA ILE A 140 8.29 -2.44 6.47
C ILE A 140 8.24 -3.05 5.07
N ALA A 141 7.30 -3.95 4.82
CA ALA A 141 7.12 -4.57 3.51
C ALA A 141 6.88 -3.52 2.42
N PHE A 142 5.98 -2.57 2.69
CA PHE A 142 5.70 -1.46 1.79
C PHE A 142 6.99 -0.69 1.45
N SER A 143 7.77 -0.34 2.46
CA SER A 143 9.00 0.45 2.27
C SER A 143 10.05 -0.28 1.45
N ILE A 144 10.25 -1.57 1.71
CA ILE A 144 11.20 -2.39 0.93
C ILE A 144 10.81 -2.41 -0.55
N PHE A 145 9.53 -2.61 -0.82
CA PHE A 145 9.05 -2.73 -2.21
C PHE A 145 9.00 -1.37 -2.93
N ALA A 146 8.63 -0.31 -2.22
CA ALA A 146 8.43 1.02 -2.81
C ALA A 146 9.75 1.67 -3.26
N TYR A 147 10.86 1.40 -2.57
CA TYR A 147 12.20 1.84 -2.95
C TYR A 147 12.79 0.99 -4.05
#